data_85cc3015df22f9118589bc2bbd8cfdd0
#
_entry.id   85cc3015df22f9118589bc2bbd8cfdd0
#
_cell.length_a   1.000
_cell.length_b   1.000
_cell.length_c   1.000
_cell.angle_alpha   90.00
_cell.angle_beta   90.00
_cell.angle_gamma   90.00
#
_symmetry.space_group_name_H-M   'P 1'
#
loop_
_entity.id
_entity.type
_entity.pdbx_description
1 polymer ?
#
loop_
_entity_poly.entity_id
_entity_poly.type
_entity_poly.pdbx_seq_one_letter_code
_entity_poly.pdbx_strand_id
1 'polypeptide(L)'
;LLGTSDIVTLHCPLTPDTYHLIGTQALQRMKSGVMLINTSRGALIDTRAVIQALKSGKIGALGLDVYEEEADLFFEDLSDRVIQDDVFSRLLTFPNVIITGHQGFFTREALQQIADTTLANITDFEQGRRCANEITTKS
;
A
#
# COMPACT_ATOMS: atom_id res chain seq x y z
N LEU A 1 3.51 -18.91 10.56
CA LEU A 1 2.53 -18.20 9.72
C LEU A 1 2.91 -18.31 8.25
N LEU A 2 4.06 -17.77 7.78
CA LEU A 2 4.39 -17.69 6.35
C LEU A 2 4.38 -19.06 5.63
N GLY A 3 4.90 -20.11 6.25
CA GLY A 3 4.99 -21.45 5.64
C GLY A 3 3.68 -22.23 5.58
N THR A 4 2.62 -21.72 6.19
CA THR A 4 1.32 -22.42 6.29
C THR A 4 0.17 -21.68 5.62
N SER A 5 0.36 -20.39 5.27
CA SER A 5 -0.67 -19.54 4.67
C SER A 5 -0.70 -19.63 3.16
N ASP A 6 -1.89 -19.72 2.59
CA ASP A 6 -2.13 -19.63 1.15
C ASP A 6 -2.30 -18.17 0.69
N ILE A 7 -2.76 -17.32 1.60
CA ILE A 7 -2.95 -15.88 1.39
C ILE A 7 -2.26 -15.13 2.52
N VAL A 8 -1.43 -14.15 2.19
CA VAL A 8 -0.77 -13.25 3.13
C VAL A 8 -1.18 -11.82 2.79
N THR A 9 -1.72 -11.09 3.76
CA THR A 9 -2.11 -9.69 3.61
C THR A 9 -1.44 -8.84 4.69
N LEU A 10 -0.98 -7.64 4.30
CA LEU A 10 -0.19 -6.75 5.15
C LEU A 10 -1.07 -5.61 5.66
N HIS A 11 -1.09 -5.42 6.99
CA HIS A 11 -1.86 -4.38 7.69
C HIS A 11 -1.06 -3.70 8.81
N CYS A 12 0.25 -3.93 8.87
CA CYS A 12 1.13 -3.30 9.87
C CYS A 12 1.60 -1.91 9.40
N PRO A 13 1.95 -0.99 10.31
CA PRO A 13 2.57 0.27 9.96
C PRO A 13 3.99 0.05 9.42
N LEU A 14 4.46 1.00 8.60
CA LEU A 14 5.86 1.05 8.19
C LEU A 14 6.70 1.67 9.31
N THR A 15 7.65 0.91 9.80
CA THR A 15 8.65 1.30 10.80
C THR A 15 10.02 0.77 10.37
N PRO A 16 11.11 1.17 11.00
CA PRO A 16 12.43 0.57 10.73
C PRO A 16 12.43 -0.97 10.83
N ASP A 17 11.66 -1.53 11.76
CA ASP A 17 11.57 -2.98 11.97
C ASP A 17 10.70 -3.71 10.94
N THR A 18 9.81 -2.99 10.25
CA THR A 18 8.90 -3.55 9.24
C THR A 18 9.28 -3.16 7.81
N TYR A 19 10.33 -2.35 7.65
CA TYR A 19 10.87 -2.04 6.33
C TYR A 19 11.33 -3.31 5.63
N HIS A 20 10.85 -3.54 4.41
CA HIS A 20 11.09 -4.77 3.63
C HIS A 20 10.78 -6.06 4.41
N LEU A 21 9.73 -6.02 5.26
CA LEU A 21 9.24 -7.19 6.00
C LEU A 21 9.05 -8.41 5.07
N ILE A 22 8.56 -8.16 3.86
CA ILE A 22 8.45 -9.16 2.79
C ILE A 22 9.60 -8.98 1.81
N GLY A 23 10.77 -9.38 2.24
CA GLY A 23 11.96 -9.51 1.41
C GLY A 23 12.24 -10.97 1.03
N THR A 24 13.39 -11.22 0.44
CA THR A 24 13.81 -12.55 -0.07
C THR A 24 13.66 -13.67 0.97
N GLN A 25 14.05 -13.44 2.22
CA GLN A 25 13.97 -14.46 3.27
C GLN A 25 12.53 -14.83 3.64
N ALA A 26 11.64 -13.83 3.75
CA ALA A 26 10.24 -14.04 4.02
C ALA A 26 9.57 -14.82 2.87
N LEU A 27 9.84 -14.41 1.64
CA LEU A 27 9.35 -15.07 0.43
C LEU A 27 9.78 -16.54 0.33
N GLN A 28 11.03 -16.85 0.67
CA GLN A 28 11.52 -18.23 0.70
C GLN A 28 10.73 -19.14 1.67
N ARG A 29 10.27 -18.57 2.81
CA ARG A 29 9.50 -19.29 3.82
C ARG A 29 8.04 -19.48 3.46
N MET A 30 7.49 -18.71 2.52
CA MET A 30 6.09 -18.80 2.09
C MET A 30 5.85 -20.09 1.29
N LYS A 31 4.60 -20.49 1.14
CA LYS A 31 4.20 -21.53 0.20
C LYS A 31 4.47 -21.11 -1.25
N SER A 32 4.76 -22.05 -2.11
CA SER A 32 4.74 -21.79 -3.56
C SER A 32 3.31 -21.53 -4.02
N GLY A 33 3.14 -20.54 -4.90
CA GLY A 33 1.82 -20.12 -5.38
C GLY A 33 1.05 -19.23 -4.39
N VAL A 34 1.69 -18.71 -3.34
CA VAL A 34 1.04 -17.82 -2.36
C VAL A 34 0.43 -16.59 -3.04
N MET A 35 -0.74 -16.17 -2.54
CA MET A 35 -1.30 -14.85 -2.85
C MET A 35 -0.77 -13.84 -1.82
N LEU A 36 -0.16 -12.77 -2.30
CA LEU A 36 0.34 -11.67 -1.46
C LEU A 36 -0.47 -10.40 -1.73
N ILE A 37 -0.95 -9.73 -0.67
CA ILE A 37 -1.75 -8.50 -0.77
C ILE A 37 -1.12 -7.44 0.13
N ASN A 38 -0.85 -6.25 -0.44
CA ASN A 38 -0.38 -5.10 0.32
C ASN A 38 -1.26 -3.88 0.05
N THR A 39 -2.05 -3.50 1.04
CA THR A 39 -2.89 -2.29 1.06
C THR A 39 -2.49 -1.36 2.20
N SER A 40 -1.27 -1.50 2.73
CA SER A 40 -0.80 -0.75 3.90
C SER A 40 0.24 0.31 3.51
N ARG A 41 1.50 -0.09 3.31
CA ARG A 41 2.59 0.79 2.87
C ARG A 41 3.51 0.05 1.89
N GLY A 42 3.91 0.71 0.81
CA GLY A 42 4.71 0.11 -0.26
C GLY A 42 5.99 -0.53 0.25
N ALA A 43 6.78 0.20 1.03
CA ALA A 43 8.08 -0.24 1.55
C ALA A 43 8.04 -1.36 2.62
N LEU A 44 6.86 -1.93 2.93
CA LEU A 44 6.76 -3.22 3.63
C LEU A 44 7.25 -4.38 2.75
N ILE A 45 7.29 -4.17 1.45
CA ILE A 45 7.70 -5.17 0.44
C ILE A 45 8.99 -4.69 -0.24
N ASP A 46 9.96 -5.57 -0.36
CA ASP A 46 11.05 -5.41 -1.34
C ASP A 46 10.52 -5.75 -2.72
N THR A 47 10.20 -4.74 -3.52
CA THR A 47 9.56 -4.91 -4.83
C THR A 47 10.43 -5.72 -5.79
N ARG A 48 11.74 -5.58 -5.73
CA ARG A 48 12.68 -6.35 -6.58
C ARG A 48 12.66 -7.83 -6.23
N ALA A 49 12.63 -8.17 -4.94
CA ALA A 49 12.50 -9.55 -4.48
C ALA A 49 11.16 -10.15 -4.89
N VAL A 50 10.07 -9.39 -4.79
CA VAL A 50 8.73 -9.81 -5.21
C VAL A 50 8.67 -10.08 -6.71
N ILE A 51 9.30 -9.26 -7.56
CA ILE A 51 9.39 -9.53 -9.01
C ILE A 51 10.10 -10.85 -9.29
N GLN A 52 11.18 -11.18 -8.57
CA GLN A 52 11.85 -12.48 -8.75
C GLN A 52 10.95 -13.65 -8.29
N ALA A 53 10.19 -13.45 -7.21
CA ALA A 53 9.24 -14.44 -6.72
C ALA A 53 8.05 -14.65 -7.68
N LEU A 54 7.57 -13.61 -8.36
CA LEU A 54 6.58 -13.72 -9.44
C LEU A 54 7.13 -14.52 -10.63
N LYS A 55 8.35 -14.20 -11.08
CA LYS A 55 9.01 -14.89 -12.19
C LYS A 55 9.20 -16.39 -11.91
N SER A 56 9.49 -16.77 -10.68
CA SER A 56 9.69 -18.17 -10.29
C SER A 56 8.39 -18.93 -9.96
N GLY A 57 7.24 -18.26 -9.96
CA GLY A 57 5.96 -18.82 -9.53
C GLY A 57 5.84 -19.01 -8.01
N LYS A 58 6.78 -18.48 -7.24
CA LYS A 58 6.70 -18.48 -5.77
C LYS A 58 5.50 -17.66 -5.28
N ILE A 59 5.25 -16.51 -5.90
CA ILE A 59 4.01 -15.74 -5.77
C ILE A 59 3.10 -16.13 -6.93
N GLY A 60 1.93 -16.67 -6.63
CA GLY A 60 0.91 -17.05 -7.59
C GLY A 60 -0.01 -15.91 -7.98
N ALA A 61 -0.25 -14.96 -7.07
CA ALA A 61 -1.02 -13.74 -7.30
C ALA A 61 -0.51 -12.60 -6.40
N LEU A 62 -0.55 -11.37 -6.91
CA LEU A 62 -0.13 -10.18 -6.20
C LEU A 62 -1.20 -9.08 -6.32
N GLY A 63 -1.62 -8.50 -5.17
CA GLY A 63 -2.49 -7.33 -5.11
C GLY A 63 -1.77 -6.19 -4.39
N LEU A 64 -1.62 -5.05 -5.05
CA LEU A 64 -0.99 -3.85 -4.49
C LEU A 64 -1.94 -2.66 -4.60
N ASP A 65 -2.21 -1.98 -3.48
CA ASP A 65 -2.83 -0.65 -3.48
C ASP A 65 -1.78 0.44 -3.20
N VAL A 66 -0.57 0.04 -2.82
CA VAL A 66 0.55 0.90 -2.44
C VAL A 66 1.84 0.42 -3.11
N TYR A 67 2.78 1.36 -3.34
CA TYR A 67 4.07 1.09 -3.96
C TYR A 67 5.20 1.84 -3.22
N GLU A 68 6.45 1.36 -3.30
CA GLU A 68 7.57 1.96 -2.57
C GLU A 68 7.83 3.42 -2.97
N GLU A 69 7.75 3.72 -4.26
CA GLU A 69 7.99 5.05 -4.84
C GLU A 69 6.70 5.67 -5.40
N GLU A 70 5.57 5.45 -4.70
CA GLU A 70 4.23 5.85 -5.16
C GLU A 70 4.05 7.37 -5.32
N ALA A 71 4.82 8.18 -4.59
CA ALA A 71 4.68 9.63 -4.61
C ALA A 71 4.82 10.21 -6.03
N ASP A 72 5.73 9.66 -6.82
CA ASP A 72 6.04 10.12 -8.18
C ASP A 72 5.14 9.47 -9.24
N LEU A 73 4.29 8.51 -8.86
CA LEU A 73 3.49 7.71 -9.78
C LEU A 73 1.99 7.84 -9.58
N PHE A 74 1.50 7.92 -8.34
CA PHE A 74 0.07 7.80 -8.04
C PHE A 74 -0.62 9.14 -7.81
N PHE A 75 0.15 10.20 -7.54
CA PHE A 75 -0.39 11.51 -7.16
C PHE A 75 -0.19 12.58 -8.23
N GLU A 76 0.34 12.22 -9.40
CA GLU A 76 0.48 13.07 -10.57
C GLU A 76 -0.29 12.49 -11.76
N ASP A 77 -0.80 13.37 -12.65
CA ASP A 77 -1.36 12.92 -13.92
C ASP A 77 -0.20 12.62 -14.90
N LEU A 78 0.06 11.35 -15.09
CA LEU A 78 1.09 10.83 -15.99
C LEU A 78 0.51 10.20 -17.26
N SER A 79 -0.79 10.42 -17.57
CA SER A 79 -1.47 9.76 -18.69
C SER A 79 -0.81 10.01 -20.04
N ASP A 80 -0.15 11.15 -20.21
CA ASP A 80 0.56 11.54 -21.45
C ASP A 80 2.09 11.33 -21.38
N ARG A 81 2.59 10.67 -20.33
CA ARG A 81 4.03 10.47 -20.12
C ARG A 81 4.41 9.01 -20.05
N VAL A 82 5.64 8.71 -20.47
CA VAL A 82 6.23 7.38 -20.28
C VAL A 82 6.64 7.23 -18.82
N ILE A 83 6.16 6.16 -18.16
CA ILE A 83 6.58 5.81 -16.80
C ILE A 83 8.07 5.48 -16.84
N GLN A 84 8.87 6.26 -16.10
CA GLN A 84 10.33 6.09 -16.02
C GLN A 84 10.76 5.01 -15.01
N ASP A 85 9.86 4.56 -14.15
CA ASP A 85 10.13 3.49 -13.20
C ASP A 85 10.05 2.12 -13.88
N ASP A 86 11.21 1.57 -14.21
CA ASP A 86 11.35 0.26 -14.85
C ASP A 86 10.84 -0.88 -13.95
N VAL A 87 10.93 -0.72 -12.63
CA VAL A 87 10.49 -1.73 -11.65
C VAL A 87 8.96 -1.77 -11.62
N PHE A 88 8.31 -0.61 -11.54
CA PHE A 88 6.86 -0.50 -11.62
C PHE A 88 6.33 -0.98 -12.97
N SER A 89 6.95 -0.51 -14.06
CA SER A 89 6.59 -0.94 -15.42
C SER A 89 6.67 -2.45 -15.57
N ARG A 90 7.68 -3.08 -14.92
CA ARG A 90 7.80 -4.54 -14.93
C ARG A 90 6.65 -5.23 -14.20
N LEU A 91 6.19 -4.69 -13.06
CA LEU A 91 5.04 -5.24 -12.35
C LEU A 91 3.78 -5.28 -13.20
N LEU A 92 3.53 -4.23 -13.98
CA LEU A 92 2.36 -4.14 -14.88
C LEU A 92 2.34 -5.20 -15.98
N THR A 93 3.47 -5.84 -16.28
CA THR A 93 3.54 -6.89 -17.33
C THR A 93 3.13 -8.27 -16.84
N PHE A 94 2.95 -8.47 -15.53
CA PHE A 94 2.55 -9.79 -15.01
C PHE A 94 1.03 -9.93 -15.04
N PRO A 95 0.48 -11.01 -15.65
CA PRO A 95 -0.97 -11.20 -15.77
C PRO A 95 -1.66 -11.54 -14.44
N ASN A 96 -0.90 -11.91 -13.42
CA ASN A 96 -1.35 -12.27 -12.07
C ASN A 96 -1.05 -11.17 -11.04
N VAL A 97 -0.89 -9.92 -11.50
CA VAL A 97 -0.67 -8.74 -10.66
C VAL A 97 -1.81 -7.75 -10.86
N ILE A 98 -2.40 -7.27 -9.77
CA ILE A 98 -3.37 -6.19 -9.76
C ILE A 98 -2.76 -5.04 -8.97
N ILE A 99 -2.78 -3.84 -9.55
CA ILE A 99 -2.32 -2.61 -8.89
C ILE A 99 -3.43 -1.59 -8.94
N THR A 100 -3.71 -0.97 -7.78
CA THR A 100 -4.57 0.20 -7.63
C THR A 100 -3.75 1.36 -7.09
N GLY A 101 -4.14 2.59 -7.39
CA GLY A 101 -3.33 3.78 -7.10
C GLY A 101 -3.62 4.36 -5.72
N HIS A 102 -3.36 3.63 -4.64
CA HIS A 102 -3.58 4.03 -3.24
C HIS A 102 -5.02 4.51 -3.01
N GLN A 103 -5.99 3.71 -3.46
CA GLN A 103 -7.40 4.09 -3.55
C GLN A 103 -8.30 3.33 -2.55
N GLY A 104 -7.73 2.69 -1.55
CA GLY A 104 -8.51 1.97 -0.52
C GLY A 104 -9.55 2.84 0.21
N PHE A 105 -9.33 4.15 0.25
CA PHE A 105 -10.29 5.14 0.81
C PHE A 105 -11.40 5.53 -0.19
N PHE A 106 -11.30 5.20 -1.46
CA PHE A 106 -12.20 5.72 -2.51
C PHE A 106 -13.52 4.95 -2.56
N THR A 107 -14.24 4.93 -1.44
CA THR A 107 -15.62 4.44 -1.31
C THR A 107 -16.54 5.59 -0.95
N ARG A 108 -17.82 5.48 -1.27
CA ARG A 108 -18.82 6.51 -0.95
C ARG A 108 -18.84 6.81 0.55
N GLU A 109 -18.82 5.76 1.36
CA GLU A 109 -18.88 5.84 2.83
C GLU A 109 -17.64 6.52 3.40
N ALA A 110 -16.45 6.14 2.93
CA ALA A 110 -15.19 6.74 3.39
C ALA A 110 -15.10 8.22 2.98
N LEU A 111 -15.44 8.56 1.74
CA LEU A 111 -15.45 9.95 1.26
C LEU A 111 -16.43 10.82 2.04
N GLN A 112 -17.65 10.31 2.30
CA GLN A 112 -18.64 11.02 3.09
C GLN A 112 -18.12 11.27 4.50
N GLN A 113 -17.53 10.25 5.14
CA GLN A 113 -17.02 10.37 6.51
C GLN A 113 -15.81 11.32 6.61
N ILE A 114 -14.93 11.32 5.60
CA ILE A 114 -13.82 12.28 5.51
C ILE A 114 -14.36 13.70 5.40
N ALA A 115 -15.35 13.95 4.54
CA ALA A 115 -15.96 15.25 4.34
C ALA A 115 -16.63 15.75 5.64
N ASP A 116 -17.48 14.92 6.24
CA ASP A 116 -18.22 15.26 7.45
C ASP A 116 -17.27 15.56 8.62
N THR A 117 -16.23 14.74 8.80
CA THR A 117 -15.23 14.95 9.85
C THR A 117 -14.43 16.24 9.61
N THR A 118 -14.05 16.51 8.39
CA THR A 118 -13.30 17.73 8.02
C THR A 118 -14.13 18.98 8.30
N LEU A 119 -15.39 18.98 7.85
CA LEU A 119 -16.31 20.10 8.08
C LEU A 119 -16.60 20.31 9.57
N ALA A 120 -16.78 19.23 10.33
CA ALA A 120 -16.96 19.32 11.79
C ALA A 120 -15.74 19.93 12.47
N ASN A 121 -14.53 19.50 12.11
CA ASN A 121 -13.28 20.06 12.67
C ASN A 121 -13.13 21.56 12.38
N ILE A 122 -13.42 21.99 11.14
CA ILE A 122 -13.41 23.40 10.74
C ILE A 122 -14.42 24.20 11.55
N THR A 123 -15.64 23.69 11.67
CA THR A 123 -16.72 24.35 12.42
C THR A 123 -16.36 24.50 13.91
N ASP A 124 -15.77 23.48 14.51
CA ASP A 124 -15.34 23.54 15.90
C ASP A 124 -14.24 24.59 16.10
N PHE A 125 -13.28 24.65 15.17
CA PHE A 125 -12.22 25.65 15.18
C PHE A 125 -12.78 27.09 15.07
N GLU A 126 -13.64 27.35 14.08
CA GLU A 126 -14.27 28.66 13.85
C GLU A 126 -15.09 29.13 15.05
N GLN A 127 -15.72 28.20 15.75
CA GLN A 127 -16.57 28.52 16.92
C GLN A 127 -15.79 28.51 18.26
N GLY A 128 -14.46 28.36 18.22
CA GLY A 128 -13.61 28.28 19.41
C GLY A 128 -13.91 27.06 20.30
N ARG A 129 -14.53 26.03 19.77
CA ARG A 129 -14.77 24.77 20.48
C ARG A 129 -13.55 23.87 20.42
N ARG A 130 -13.43 23.01 21.41
CA ARG A 130 -12.39 21.97 21.37
C ARG A 130 -12.71 20.96 20.27
N CYS A 131 -11.79 20.83 19.32
CA CYS A 131 -11.89 19.80 18.29
C CYS A 131 -11.54 18.41 18.87
N ALA A 132 -12.42 17.43 18.67
CA ALA A 132 -12.19 16.05 19.14
C ALA A 132 -10.99 15.37 18.48
N ASN A 133 -10.62 15.83 17.29
CA ASN A 133 -9.53 15.29 16.48
C ASN A 133 -8.25 16.16 16.54
N GLU A 134 -8.16 17.08 17.51
CA GLU A 134 -7.00 17.95 17.69
C GLU A 134 -5.74 17.11 17.98
N ILE A 135 -4.70 17.32 17.17
CA ILE A 135 -3.39 16.73 17.41
C ILE A 135 -2.62 17.64 18.34
N THR A 136 -2.50 17.24 19.60
CA THR A 136 -1.68 17.94 20.57
C THR A 136 -0.30 17.29 20.65
N THR A 137 0.75 18.10 20.52
CA THR A 137 2.10 17.64 20.89
C THR A 137 2.12 17.42 22.40
N LYS A 138 2.28 16.19 22.83
CA LYS A 138 2.58 15.92 24.24
C LYS A 138 3.93 16.58 24.53
N SER A 139 3.88 17.65 25.33
CA SER A 139 5.05 18.26 25.97
C SER A 139 5.72 17.26 26.92
#